data_7573706cd356904f5438686b972db3c0
#
_entry.id   7573706cd356904f5438686b972db3c0
#
_cell.length_a   1.000
_cell.length_b   1.000
_cell.length_c   1.000
_cell.angle_alpha   90.00
_cell.angle_beta   90.00
_cell.angle_gamma   90.00
#
_symmetry.space_group_name_H-M   'P 1'
#
loop_
_entity.id
_entity.type
_entity.pdbx_description
1 polymer ?
#
loop_
_entity_poly.entity_id
_entity_poly.type
_entity_poly.pdbx_seq_one_letter_code
_entity_poly.pdbx_strand_id
1 'polypeptide(L)'
;DTDRSRGLGDVYKRQGYDSITGLCMVYVAAHIGFSGAVLNPFTIGIAQGLSDLPLFSGFEYRMFCWLVLTTALIVCVLRYAAVVKKHPEKSPMYHADAYWRKREKESCGEISHVTTRQAWIVYLLLLVSLGLFSIIYPISTFSVGEASVTCYAVPTLSILFAVFGWLGLRKSNQFFILTLLAFTILFLIIGVMGHGWYLPEISAIFLAMGILSGFANSEHADAIIKQFMDGAKDMLSAAIVVGLAGGIIQILQDGHIIDPILHSLASLMGEAGKIVSLGVMYLIQTLINLIIPSGSAKAALTMPIMAPFSDVIGLSRQATVMAYQFGDGFTNMITPTSAVLMGALGIARIPYEIWVKWFWKILLLFIILGMVLLIPTVLFPLNGF
;
A
#
# COMPACT_ATOMS: atom_id res chain seq x y z
N ASP A 1 7.48 -0.01 26.06
CA ASP A 1 6.16 -0.11 25.43
C ASP A 1 6.15 0.13 23.91
N THR A 2 7.34 0.21 23.33
CA THR A 2 7.58 0.18 21.86
C THR A 2 7.01 -1.07 21.17
N ASP A 3 6.45 -1.98 21.93
CA ASP A 3 5.92 -3.27 21.48
C ASP A 3 4.44 -3.23 21.07
N ARG A 4 3.71 -2.19 21.41
CA ARG A 4 2.26 -2.12 21.10
C ARG A 4 1.94 -1.70 19.66
N SER A 5 2.89 -1.10 18.95
CA SER A 5 2.74 -0.66 17.56
C SER A 5 3.07 -1.75 16.51
N ARG A 6 3.50 -2.92 16.97
CA ARG A 6 3.81 -4.05 16.09
C ARG A 6 2.55 -4.81 15.72
N GLY A 7 1.80 -4.22 14.90
CA GLY A 7 0.62 -4.59 14.18
C GLY A 7 0.09 -6.04 14.23
N LEU A 8 -0.95 -6.26 13.47
CA LEU A 8 -1.60 -7.56 13.24
C LEU A 8 -0.67 -8.77 13.10
N GLY A 9 0.56 -8.57 12.59
CA GLY A 9 1.58 -9.63 12.50
C GLY A 9 1.92 -10.31 13.82
N ASP A 10 1.98 -9.58 14.94
CA ASP A 10 2.27 -10.15 16.25
C ASP A 10 1.09 -10.96 16.82
N VAL A 11 -0.14 -10.52 16.51
CA VAL A 11 -1.35 -11.25 16.91
C VAL A 11 -1.39 -12.63 16.25
N TYR A 12 -0.99 -12.72 14.97
CA TYR A 12 -0.97 -13.99 14.24
C TYR A 12 0.14 -14.93 14.70
N LYS A 13 1.30 -14.39 15.09
CA LYS A 13 2.37 -15.21 15.71
C LYS A 13 1.92 -15.87 17.01
N ARG A 14 1.13 -15.17 17.84
CA ARG A 14 0.51 -15.72 19.05
C ARG A 14 -0.47 -16.86 18.77
N GLN A 15 -0.98 -16.95 17.53
CA GLN A 15 -1.86 -18.04 17.11
C GLN A 15 -1.13 -19.24 16.50
N GLY A 16 0.20 -19.28 16.57
CA GLY A 16 1.04 -20.38 16.06
C GLY A 16 1.43 -20.24 14.59
N TYR A 17 1.38 -19.03 14.02
CA TYR A 17 1.88 -18.74 12.69
C TYR A 17 3.29 -18.13 12.75
N ASP A 18 3.99 -18.16 11.60
CA ASP A 18 5.33 -17.61 11.46
C ASP A 18 5.34 -16.12 11.01
N SER A 19 6.52 -15.51 11.02
CA SER A 19 6.72 -14.13 10.60
C SER A 19 6.37 -13.90 9.14
N ILE A 20 6.57 -14.88 8.27
CA ILE A 20 6.23 -14.80 6.83
C ILE A 20 4.72 -14.70 6.66
N THR A 21 3.93 -15.53 7.36
CA THR A 21 2.47 -15.44 7.34
C THR A 21 2.00 -14.05 7.77
N GLY A 22 2.55 -13.52 8.88
CA GLY A 22 2.23 -12.17 9.36
C GLY A 22 2.56 -11.09 8.33
N LEU A 23 3.72 -11.16 7.69
CA LEU A 23 4.13 -10.23 6.65
C LEU A 23 3.24 -10.31 5.41
N CYS A 24 2.84 -11.51 4.99
CA CYS A 24 1.93 -11.69 3.86
C CYS A 24 0.56 -11.06 4.10
N MET A 25 0.03 -11.16 5.31
CA MET A 25 -1.29 -10.63 5.66
C MET A 25 -1.34 -9.10 5.69
N VAL A 26 -0.21 -8.44 5.92
CA VAL A 26 -0.13 -6.98 5.97
C VAL A 26 0.51 -6.43 4.69
N TYR A 27 1.77 -6.76 4.46
CA TYR A 27 2.57 -6.18 3.40
C TYR A 27 2.17 -6.68 2.01
N VAL A 28 2.12 -8.01 1.81
CA VAL A 28 1.77 -8.58 0.49
C VAL A 28 0.32 -8.29 0.14
N ALA A 29 -0.58 -8.33 1.12
CA ALA A 29 -1.98 -7.96 0.91
C ALA A 29 -2.13 -6.51 0.45
N ALA A 30 -1.38 -5.57 1.07
CA ALA A 30 -1.36 -4.16 0.65
C ALA A 30 -0.84 -4.01 -0.79
N HIS A 31 0.22 -4.74 -1.17
CA HIS A 31 0.80 -4.67 -2.51
C HIS A 31 -0.06 -5.33 -3.59
N ILE A 32 -0.77 -6.40 -3.28
CA ILE A 32 -1.76 -6.97 -4.20
C ILE A 32 -2.96 -6.02 -4.35
N GLY A 33 -3.39 -5.38 -3.26
CA GLY A 33 -4.37 -4.29 -3.32
C GLY A 33 -3.89 -3.11 -4.18
N PHE A 34 -2.61 -2.78 -4.12
CA PHE A 34 -1.96 -1.77 -4.94
C PHE A 34 -1.85 -2.20 -6.42
N SER A 35 -1.43 -3.44 -6.70
CA SER A 35 -1.32 -3.97 -8.07
C SER A 35 -2.67 -4.05 -8.77
N GLY A 36 -3.69 -4.51 -8.06
CA GLY A 36 -5.08 -4.58 -8.55
C GLY A 36 -5.88 -3.33 -8.27
N ALA A 37 -5.26 -2.21 -7.88
CA ALA A 37 -5.99 -1.02 -7.47
C ALA A 37 -6.94 -0.52 -8.56
N VAL A 38 -8.10 -0.05 -8.11
CA VAL A 38 -9.17 0.47 -8.96
C VAL A 38 -9.24 2.01 -8.84
N LEU A 39 -9.10 2.51 -7.61
CA LEU A 39 -9.30 3.92 -7.26
C LEU A 39 -8.05 4.53 -6.59
N ASN A 40 -6.84 4.08 -6.94
CA ASN A 40 -5.61 4.61 -6.36
C ASN A 40 -5.15 5.86 -7.12
N PRO A 41 -5.21 7.06 -6.52
CA PRO A 41 -4.83 8.30 -7.20
C PRO A 41 -3.31 8.39 -7.43
N PHE A 42 -2.49 7.74 -6.60
CA PHE A 42 -1.02 7.83 -6.65
C PHE A 42 -0.39 6.96 -7.74
N THR A 43 -1.13 6.01 -8.29
CA THR A 43 -0.65 5.16 -9.38
C THR A 43 -1.55 5.28 -10.59
N ILE A 44 -2.78 4.77 -10.51
CA ILE A 44 -3.73 4.79 -11.63
C ILE A 44 -4.04 6.23 -12.03
N GLY A 45 -4.38 7.10 -11.06
CA GLY A 45 -4.73 8.48 -11.35
C GLY A 45 -3.61 9.23 -12.08
N ILE A 46 -2.36 9.08 -11.60
CA ILE A 46 -1.21 9.69 -12.27
C ILE A 46 -0.97 9.08 -13.65
N ALA A 47 -0.97 7.73 -13.75
CA ALA A 47 -0.72 7.07 -15.03
C ALA A 47 -1.81 7.36 -16.07
N GLN A 48 -3.08 7.39 -15.67
CA GLN A 48 -4.19 7.76 -16.55
C GLN A 48 -4.13 9.24 -16.96
N GLY A 49 -3.86 10.14 -16.00
CA GLY A 49 -3.68 11.57 -16.30
C GLY A 49 -2.56 11.84 -17.31
N LEU A 50 -1.42 11.13 -17.16
CA LEU A 50 -0.29 11.23 -18.12
C LEU A 50 -0.54 10.51 -19.45
N SER A 51 -1.59 9.70 -19.53
CA SER A 51 -2.00 8.97 -20.71
C SER A 51 -3.24 9.60 -21.40
N ASP A 52 -3.66 10.81 -21.00
CA ASP A 52 -4.86 11.49 -21.46
C ASP A 52 -6.13 10.63 -21.35
N LEU A 53 -6.26 9.86 -20.28
CA LEU A 53 -7.40 9.03 -19.98
C LEU A 53 -8.25 9.63 -18.85
N PRO A 54 -9.58 9.47 -18.89
CA PRO A 54 -10.42 9.85 -17.76
C PRO A 54 -10.00 9.13 -16.48
N LEU A 55 -9.92 9.88 -15.38
CA LEU A 55 -9.47 9.32 -14.09
C LEU A 55 -10.37 8.14 -13.67
N PHE A 56 -9.73 7.07 -13.26
CA PHE A 56 -10.36 5.83 -12.80
C PHE A 56 -11.26 5.13 -13.83
N SER A 57 -11.10 5.45 -15.13
CA SER A 57 -11.78 4.74 -16.22
C SER A 57 -11.32 3.27 -16.27
N GLY A 58 -12.14 2.40 -16.90
CA GLY A 58 -11.91 0.96 -16.91
C GLY A 58 -12.19 0.28 -15.55
N PHE A 59 -13.00 0.93 -14.69
CA PHE A 59 -13.33 0.50 -13.33
C PHE A 59 -13.79 -0.96 -13.25
N GLU A 60 -14.70 -1.37 -14.14
CA GLU A 60 -15.34 -2.69 -14.09
C GLU A 60 -14.31 -3.81 -14.25
N TYR A 61 -13.46 -3.71 -15.27
CA TYR A 61 -12.46 -4.73 -15.52
C TYR A 61 -11.34 -4.71 -14.47
N ARG A 62 -10.96 -3.53 -13.97
CA ARG A 62 -10.00 -3.41 -12.87
C ARG A 62 -10.53 -4.04 -11.58
N MET A 63 -11.81 -3.89 -11.28
CA MET A 63 -12.46 -4.55 -10.14
C MET A 63 -12.42 -6.08 -10.28
N PHE A 64 -12.68 -6.60 -11.48
CA PHE A 64 -12.53 -8.04 -11.76
C PHE A 64 -11.10 -8.51 -11.53
N CYS A 65 -10.10 -7.78 -12.06
CA CYS A 65 -8.69 -8.11 -11.85
C CYS A 65 -8.31 -8.08 -10.36
N TRP A 66 -8.75 -7.06 -9.63
CA TRP A 66 -8.55 -6.96 -8.19
C TRP A 66 -9.11 -8.18 -7.44
N LEU A 67 -10.32 -8.60 -7.78
CA LEU A 67 -10.96 -9.76 -7.16
C LEU A 67 -10.15 -11.04 -7.42
N VAL A 68 -9.72 -11.26 -8.67
CA VAL A 68 -8.91 -12.43 -9.05
C VAL A 68 -7.58 -12.45 -8.32
N LEU A 69 -6.84 -11.32 -8.33
CA LEU A 69 -5.54 -11.20 -7.67
C LEU A 69 -5.65 -11.39 -6.15
N THR A 70 -6.62 -10.75 -5.53
CA THR A 70 -6.87 -10.87 -4.08
C THR A 70 -7.25 -12.29 -3.70
N THR A 71 -8.12 -12.94 -4.46
CA THR A 71 -8.51 -14.35 -4.22
C THR A 71 -7.32 -15.28 -4.36
N ALA A 72 -6.49 -15.09 -5.39
CA ALA A 72 -5.27 -15.88 -5.59
C ALA A 72 -4.31 -15.73 -4.39
N LEU A 73 -4.11 -14.49 -3.90
CA LEU A 73 -3.30 -14.26 -2.70
C LEU A 73 -3.87 -14.96 -1.46
N ILE A 74 -5.16 -14.80 -1.20
CA ILE A 74 -5.84 -15.43 -0.04
C ILE A 74 -5.61 -16.94 -0.08
N VAL A 75 -5.81 -17.58 -1.23
CA VAL A 75 -5.59 -19.03 -1.39
C VAL A 75 -4.13 -19.41 -1.11
N CYS A 76 -3.16 -18.66 -1.65
CA CYS A 76 -1.74 -18.91 -1.43
C CYS A 76 -1.36 -18.79 0.06
N VAL A 77 -1.79 -17.70 0.71
CA VAL A 77 -1.47 -17.44 2.12
C VAL A 77 -2.15 -18.45 3.04
N LEU A 78 -3.42 -18.76 2.81
CA LEU A 78 -4.13 -19.76 3.64
C LEU A 78 -3.53 -21.16 3.51
N ARG A 79 -3.12 -21.58 2.30
CA ARG A 79 -2.43 -22.86 2.09
C ARG A 79 -1.09 -22.91 2.86
N TYR A 80 -0.30 -21.85 2.75
CA TYR A 80 0.97 -21.75 3.48
C TYR A 80 0.74 -21.74 4.99
N ALA A 81 -0.15 -20.89 5.48
CA ALA A 81 -0.50 -20.77 6.89
C ALA A 81 -1.00 -22.10 7.47
N ALA A 82 -1.82 -22.86 6.73
CA ALA A 82 -2.29 -24.18 7.16
C ALA A 82 -1.15 -25.20 7.29
N VAL A 83 -0.14 -25.15 6.41
CA VAL A 83 1.04 -26.01 6.49
C VAL A 83 1.88 -25.64 7.71
N VAL A 84 2.17 -24.35 7.91
CA VAL A 84 2.98 -23.87 9.05
C VAL A 84 2.29 -24.16 10.37
N LYS A 85 0.97 -24.01 10.45
CA LYS A 85 0.22 -24.30 11.67
C LYS A 85 0.28 -25.78 12.07
N LYS A 86 0.24 -26.71 11.07
CA LYS A 86 0.35 -28.15 11.32
C LYS A 86 1.78 -28.62 11.55
N HIS A 87 2.73 -28.00 10.88
CA HIS A 87 4.15 -28.36 10.84
C HIS A 87 5.03 -27.12 10.95
N PRO A 88 5.16 -26.54 12.16
CA PRO A 88 5.93 -25.29 12.34
C PRO A 88 7.40 -25.41 11.89
N GLU A 89 7.97 -26.61 11.95
CA GLU A 89 9.33 -26.92 11.51
C GLU A 89 9.54 -26.76 9.99
N LYS A 90 8.48 -26.75 9.19
CA LYS A 90 8.55 -26.52 7.74
C LYS A 90 8.65 -25.04 7.37
N SER A 91 8.46 -24.16 8.35
CA SER A 91 8.65 -22.72 8.13
C SER A 91 10.14 -22.40 7.93
N PRO A 92 10.53 -21.66 6.88
CA PRO A 92 11.89 -21.15 6.73
C PRO A 92 12.34 -20.26 7.91
N MET A 93 11.37 -19.71 8.67
CA MET A 93 11.61 -18.81 9.79
C MET A 93 11.61 -19.54 11.16
N TYR A 94 11.47 -20.87 11.19
CA TYR A 94 11.30 -21.61 12.43
C TYR A 94 12.36 -21.29 13.51
N HIS A 95 13.63 -21.21 13.13
CA HIS A 95 14.72 -20.88 14.04
C HIS A 95 14.77 -19.38 14.37
N ALA A 96 14.60 -18.52 13.40
CA ALA A 96 14.62 -17.06 13.59
C ALA A 96 13.44 -16.57 14.45
N ASP A 97 12.27 -17.20 14.31
CA ASP A 97 11.07 -16.88 15.10
C ASP A 97 11.14 -17.38 16.56
N ALA A 98 12.21 -18.10 16.96
CA ALA A 98 12.46 -18.46 18.36
C ALA A 98 12.55 -17.23 19.27
N TYR A 99 13.09 -16.11 18.76
CA TYR A 99 13.10 -14.82 19.46
C TYR A 99 11.69 -14.36 19.84
N TRP A 100 10.75 -14.43 18.93
CA TRP A 100 9.36 -14.01 19.15
C TRP A 100 8.64 -14.96 20.12
N ARG A 101 8.86 -16.27 19.99
CA ARG A 101 8.30 -17.30 20.89
C ARG A 101 8.79 -17.15 22.33
N LYS A 102 10.07 -16.76 22.55
CA LYS A 102 10.61 -16.52 23.88
C LYS A 102 9.98 -15.27 24.51
N ARG A 103 9.85 -14.19 23.74
CA ARG A 103 9.28 -12.93 24.17
C ARG A 103 7.78 -13.02 24.51
N GLU A 104 7.06 -13.89 23.82
CA GLU A 104 5.64 -14.14 24.07
C GLU A 104 5.39 -14.65 25.49
N LYS A 105 6.26 -15.51 26.02
CA LYS A 105 6.18 -16.03 27.37
C LYS A 105 6.41 -14.95 28.44
N GLU A 106 7.10 -13.87 28.09
CA GLU A 106 7.43 -12.76 29.00
C GLU A 106 6.38 -11.62 28.98
N SER A 107 5.52 -11.56 27.97
CA SER A 107 4.63 -10.41 27.69
C SER A 107 3.13 -10.67 27.89
N CYS A 108 2.73 -11.63 28.74
CA CYS A 108 1.33 -11.76 29.17
C CYS A 108 0.92 -10.63 30.13
N GLY A 109 0.89 -9.39 29.64
CA GLY A 109 0.32 -8.26 30.36
C GLY A 109 -1.19 -8.24 30.21
N GLU A 110 -1.92 -8.17 31.32
CA GLU A 110 -3.37 -7.99 31.34
C GLU A 110 -3.78 -6.72 30.56
N ILE A 111 -4.82 -6.84 29.74
CA ILE A 111 -5.40 -5.69 29.04
C ILE A 111 -6.08 -4.82 30.09
N SER A 112 -5.52 -3.66 30.38
CA SER A 112 -6.12 -2.67 31.28
C SER A 112 -7.41 -2.11 30.64
N HIS A 113 -8.56 -2.36 31.24
CA HIS A 113 -9.86 -1.81 30.83
C HIS A 113 -10.11 -0.40 31.39
N VAL A 114 -9.08 0.33 31.74
CA VAL A 114 -9.21 1.67 32.32
C VAL A 114 -9.13 2.73 31.23
N THR A 115 -10.07 3.66 31.25
CA THR A 115 -10.06 4.84 30.35
C THR A 115 -9.49 6.03 31.10
N THR A 116 -8.50 6.69 30.49
CA THR A 116 -7.80 7.84 31.08
C THR A 116 -8.58 9.14 30.91
N ARG A 117 -8.37 10.12 31.79
CA ARG A 117 -8.96 11.47 31.61
C ARG A 117 -8.44 12.14 30.33
N GLN A 118 -7.18 11.88 29.98
CA GLN A 118 -6.54 12.44 28.77
C GLN A 118 -7.21 11.92 27.51
N ALA A 119 -7.66 10.67 27.46
CA ALA A 119 -8.41 10.14 26.32
C ALA A 119 -9.74 10.91 26.09
N TRP A 120 -10.42 11.34 27.14
CA TRP A 120 -11.60 12.19 27.02
C TRP A 120 -11.27 13.59 26.50
N ILE A 121 -10.14 14.16 26.92
CA ILE A 121 -9.68 15.47 26.42
C ILE A 121 -9.37 15.36 24.93
N VAL A 122 -8.65 14.31 24.50
CA VAL A 122 -8.34 14.05 23.08
C VAL A 122 -9.63 13.90 22.28
N TYR A 123 -10.60 13.14 22.78
CA TYR A 123 -11.87 12.95 22.12
C TYR A 123 -12.62 14.28 21.91
N LEU A 124 -12.71 15.12 22.95
CA LEU A 124 -13.36 16.44 22.84
C LEU A 124 -12.62 17.36 21.87
N LEU A 125 -11.29 17.39 21.91
CA LEU A 125 -10.48 18.17 20.99
C LEU A 125 -10.72 17.73 19.53
N LEU A 126 -10.76 16.43 19.28
CA LEU A 126 -11.04 15.89 17.96
C LEU A 126 -12.47 16.21 17.51
N LEU A 127 -13.47 16.14 18.38
CA LEU A 127 -14.84 16.53 18.03
C LEU A 127 -14.93 18.00 17.61
N VAL A 128 -14.25 18.89 18.32
CA VAL A 128 -14.20 20.31 17.94
C VAL A 128 -13.51 20.50 16.60
N SER A 129 -12.36 19.85 16.41
CA SER A 129 -11.60 19.93 15.16
C SER A 129 -12.38 19.38 13.96
N LEU A 130 -13.02 18.21 14.11
CA LEU A 130 -13.84 17.60 13.07
C LEU A 130 -15.13 18.39 12.81
N GLY A 131 -15.70 19.02 13.84
CA GLY A 131 -16.83 19.94 13.69
C GLY A 131 -16.47 21.15 12.85
N LEU A 132 -15.33 21.80 13.15
CA LEU A 132 -14.81 22.91 12.35
C LEU A 132 -14.49 22.46 10.91
N PHE A 133 -13.86 21.32 10.75
CA PHE A 133 -13.55 20.78 9.42
C PHE A 133 -14.81 20.46 8.61
N SER A 134 -15.86 19.95 9.26
CA SER A 134 -17.18 19.70 8.65
C SER A 134 -17.89 20.98 8.20
N ILE A 135 -17.66 22.11 8.89
CA ILE A 135 -18.22 23.40 8.49
C ILE A 135 -17.47 24.00 7.31
N ILE A 136 -16.15 23.88 7.30
CA ILE A 136 -15.28 24.43 6.24
C ILE A 136 -15.40 23.58 4.96
N TYR A 137 -15.45 22.26 5.08
CA TYR A 137 -15.50 21.30 3.97
C TYR A 137 -16.74 20.40 4.06
N PRO A 138 -17.96 20.95 3.92
CA PRO A 138 -19.19 20.18 4.10
C PRO A 138 -19.40 19.15 2.99
N ILE A 139 -18.95 19.44 1.76
CA ILE A 139 -19.20 18.64 0.58
C ILE A 139 -17.88 18.04 0.11
N SER A 140 -17.88 16.73 -0.14
CA SER A 140 -16.79 16.02 -0.78
C SER A 140 -17.24 15.54 -2.16
N THR A 141 -16.41 15.74 -3.18
CA THR A 141 -16.70 15.34 -4.56
C THR A 141 -15.79 14.18 -4.95
N PHE A 142 -16.39 13.02 -5.16
CA PHE A 142 -15.69 11.82 -5.61
C PHE A 142 -15.88 11.68 -7.11
N SER A 143 -14.80 11.73 -7.89
CA SER A 143 -14.83 11.50 -9.33
C SER A 143 -14.27 10.12 -9.68
N VAL A 144 -15.03 9.37 -10.48
CA VAL A 144 -14.65 8.05 -10.97
C VAL A 144 -14.96 7.99 -12.47
N GLY A 145 -13.95 8.06 -13.30
CA GLY A 145 -14.12 8.22 -14.75
C GLY A 145 -14.84 9.54 -15.06
N GLU A 146 -15.91 9.47 -15.83
CA GLU A 146 -16.76 10.63 -16.17
C GLU A 146 -17.84 10.92 -15.10
N ALA A 147 -18.06 9.99 -14.18
CA ALA A 147 -19.06 10.15 -13.13
C ALA A 147 -18.48 10.89 -11.93
N SER A 148 -19.22 11.87 -11.40
CA SER A 148 -18.92 12.54 -10.15
C SER A 148 -20.07 12.40 -9.17
N VAL A 149 -19.75 12.01 -7.93
CA VAL A 149 -20.71 11.90 -6.84
C VAL A 149 -20.33 12.89 -5.76
N THR A 150 -21.25 13.76 -5.42
CA THR A 150 -21.10 14.73 -4.31
C THR A 150 -21.89 14.26 -3.11
N CYS A 151 -21.25 14.22 -1.95
CA CYS A 151 -21.92 13.84 -0.71
C CYS A 151 -21.32 14.55 0.51
N TYR A 152 -22.05 14.55 1.61
CA TYR A 152 -21.61 15.10 2.90
C TYR A 152 -20.72 14.08 3.65
N ALA A 153 -19.60 13.65 3.04
CA ALA A 153 -18.77 12.58 3.58
C ALA A 153 -18.08 12.97 4.89
N VAL A 154 -17.49 14.17 4.96
CA VAL A 154 -16.81 14.67 6.16
C VAL A 154 -17.78 14.83 7.34
N PRO A 155 -18.93 15.52 7.22
CA PRO A 155 -19.89 15.61 8.32
C PRO A 155 -20.42 14.26 8.78
N THR A 156 -20.76 13.39 7.85
CA THR A 156 -21.25 12.03 8.17
C THR A 156 -20.23 11.23 8.95
N LEU A 157 -18.95 11.24 8.50
CA LEU A 157 -17.90 10.51 9.19
C LEU A 157 -17.58 11.12 10.56
N SER A 158 -17.69 12.45 10.69
CA SER A 158 -17.50 13.14 11.98
C SER A 158 -18.58 12.75 13.00
N ILE A 159 -19.84 12.62 12.57
CA ILE A 159 -20.92 12.12 13.43
C ILE A 159 -20.68 10.66 13.83
N LEU A 160 -20.29 9.82 12.89
CA LEU A 160 -19.94 8.42 13.16
C LEU A 160 -18.77 8.33 14.15
N PHE A 161 -17.74 9.16 13.99
CA PHE A 161 -16.64 9.23 14.95
C PHE A 161 -17.11 9.64 16.34
N ALA A 162 -18.03 10.60 16.44
CA ALA A 162 -18.60 11.01 17.73
C ALA A 162 -19.26 9.82 18.45
N VAL A 163 -20.04 9.01 17.73
CA VAL A 163 -20.71 7.84 18.32
C VAL A 163 -19.70 6.73 18.67
N PHE A 164 -18.88 6.31 17.71
CA PHE A 164 -17.95 5.19 17.91
C PHE A 164 -16.79 5.54 18.85
N GLY A 165 -16.31 6.77 18.83
CA GLY A 165 -15.29 7.27 19.76
C GLY A 165 -15.79 7.24 21.21
N TRP A 166 -17.04 7.68 21.44
CA TRP A 166 -17.68 7.59 22.74
C TRP A 166 -17.88 6.14 23.21
N LEU A 167 -18.34 5.25 22.32
CA LEU A 167 -18.47 3.82 22.63
C LEU A 167 -17.12 3.17 22.92
N GLY A 168 -16.08 3.55 22.18
CA GLY A 168 -14.70 3.09 22.40
C GLY A 168 -14.17 3.49 23.77
N LEU A 169 -14.38 4.76 24.16
CA LEU A 169 -13.98 5.28 25.47
C LEU A 169 -14.69 4.58 26.63
N ARG A 170 -15.95 4.17 26.44
CA ARG A 170 -16.68 3.41 27.47
C ARG A 170 -16.13 2.01 27.69
N LYS A 171 -15.44 1.43 26.69
CA LYS A 171 -14.85 0.09 26.80
C LYS A 171 -13.45 0.11 27.38
N SER A 172 -12.55 0.84 26.77
CA SER A 172 -11.17 1.00 27.24
C SER A 172 -10.41 2.02 26.39
N ASN A 173 -9.29 2.49 26.93
CA ASN A 173 -8.36 3.37 26.21
C ASN A 173 -7.86 2.75 24.91
N GLN A 174 -7.57 1.45 24.90
CA GLN A 174 -7.10 0.74 23.71
C GLN A 174 -8.18 0.69 22.60
N PHE A 175 -9.44 0.47 22.98
CA PHE A 175 -10.56 0.51 22.03
C PHE A 175 -10.74 1.89 21.40
N PHE A 176 -10.54 2.96 22.18
CA PHE A 176 -10.56 4.32 21.65
C PHE A 176 -9.43 4.56 20.65
N ILE A 177 -8.19 4.12 20.95
CA ILE A 177 -7.04 4.26 20.05
C ILE A 177 -7.26 3.46 18.75
N LEU A 178 -7.84 2.26 18.82
CA LEU A 178 -8.21 1.48 17.63
C LEU A 178 -9.29 2.20 16.81
N THR A 179 -10.27 2.81 17.47
CA THR A 179 -11.30 3.61 16.79
C THR A 179 -10.67 4.82 16.13
N LEU A 180 -9.75 5.52 16.81
CA LEU A 180 -8.99 6.63 16.25
C LEU A 180 -8.23 6.22 14.98
N LEU A 181 -7.53 5.09 15.01
CA LEU A 181 -6.82 4.55 13.85
C LEU A 181 -7.78 4.24 12.69
N ALA A 182 -8.90 3.57 12.96
CA ALA A 182 -9.88 3.23 11.94
C ALA A 182 -10.45 4.48 11.26
N PHE A 183 -10.83 5.49 12.05
CA PHE A 183 -11.33 6.75 11.51
C PHE A 183 -10.27 7.58 10.81
N THR A 184 -9.02 7.54 11.25
CA THR A 184 -7.90 8.17 10.52
C THR A 184 -7.77 7.60 9.10
N ILE A 185 -7.89 6.28 8.95
CA ILE A 185 -7.87 5.64 7.62
C ILE A 185 -9.08 6.06 6.78
N LEU A 186 -10.28 6.13 7.37
CA LEU A 186 -11.48 6.57 6.67
C LEU A 186 -11.39 8.05 6.24
N PHE A 187 -10.90 8.93 7.11
CA PHE A 187 -10.67 10.35 6.76
C PHE A 187 -9.59 10.49 5.70
N LEU A 188 -8.56 9.64 5.71
CA LEU A 188 -7.54 9.62 4.66
C LEU A 188 -8.15 9.26 3.31
N ILE A 189 -9.03 8.25 3.24
CA ILE A 189 -9.72 7.88 2.00
C ILE A 189 -10.56 9.05 1.48
N ILE A 190 -11.35 9.71 2.35
CA ILE A 190 -12.15 10.86 1.96
C ILE A 190 -11.26 12.04 1.55
N GLY A 191 -10.19 12.31 2.28
CA GLY A 191 -9.26 13.40 1.99
C GLY A 191 -8.58 13.22 0.64
N VAL A 192 -8.08 12.02 0.36
CA VAL A 192 -7.41 11.73 -0.91
C VAL A 192 -8.40 11.76 -2.08
N MET A 193 -9.51 11.03 -1.99
CA MET A 193 -10.45 10.88 -3.10
C MET A 193 -11.40 12.07 -3.26
N GLY A 194 -11.79 12.71 -2.16
CA GLY A 194 -12.81 13.77 -2.15
C GLY A 194 -12.25 15.20 -2.11
N HIS A 195 -10.99 15.37 -1.67
CA HIS A 195 -10.36 16.68 -1.51
C HIS A 195 -8.94 16.76 -2.12
N GLY A 196 -8.46 15.70 -2.79
CA GLY A 196 -7.17 15.69 -3.48
C GLY A 196 -5.96 15.76 -2.54
N TRP A 197 -6.07 15.24 -1.32
CA TRP A 197 -4.94 15.19 -0.38
C TRP A 197 -3.76 14.42 -0.97
N TYR A 198 -2.57 14.95 -0.69
CA TYR A 198 -1.31 14.34 -1.12
C TYR A 198 -0.38 14.12 0.09
N LEU A 199 0.89 13.88 -0.15
CA LEU A 199 1.86 13.51 0.90
C LEU A 199 1.90 14.43 2.13
N PRO A 200 1.81 15.78 2.01
CA PRO A 200 1.85 16.66 3.18
C PRO A 200 0.64 16.47 4.11
N GLU A 201 -0.57 16.41 3.55
CA GLU A 201 -1.81 16.26 4.34
C GLU A 201 -1.87 14.87 4.97
N ILE A 202 -1.46 13.82 4.23
CA ILE A 202 -1.36 12.44 4.73
C ILE A 202 -0.36 12.37 5.90
N SER A 203 0.80 12.99 5.77
CA SER A 203 1.81 13.03 6.82
C SER A 203 1.30 13.77 8.06
N ALA A 204 0.59 14.88 7.87
CA ALA A 204 0.03 15.67 8.95
C ALA A 204 -1.02 14.89 9.76
N ILE A 205 -1.93 14.16 9.10
CA ILE A 205 -2.96 13.37 9.79
C ILE A 205 -2.33 12.19 10.58
N PHE A 206 -1.32 11.52 10.04
CA PHE A 206 -0.61 10.46 10.76
C PHE A 206 0.20 10.99 11.94
N LEU A 207 0.86 12.14 11.79
CA LEU A 207 1.58 12.80 12.89
C LEU A 207 0.61 13.17 14.02
N ALA A 208 -0.52 13.81 13.68
CA ALA A 208 -1.56 14.16 14.64
C ALA A 208 -2.10 12.91 15.35
N MET A 209 -2.40 11.84 14.62
CA MET A 209 -2.84 10.57 15.20
C MET A 209 -1.80 9.99 16.17
N GLY A 210 -0.52 9.99 15.81
CA GLY A 210 0.57 9.49 16.66
C GLY A 210 0.66 10.26 17.98
N ILE A 211 0.67 11.60 17.94
CA ILE A 211 0.73 12.46 19.12
C ILE A 211 -0.53 12.28 19.99
N LEU A 212 -1.70 12.33 19.39
CA LEU A 212 -2.98 12.24 20.12
C LEU A 212 -3.18 10.86 20.75
N SER A 213 -2.75 9.78 20.09
CA SER A 213 -2.82 8.44 20.67
C SER A 213 -1.88 8.26 21.86
N GLY A 214 -0.66 8.80 21.79
CA GLY A 214 0.29 8.81 22.91
C GLY A 214 -0.27 9.59 24.11
N PHE A 215 -0.80 10.79 23.86
CA PHE A 215 -1.41 11.62 24.89
C PHE A 215 -2.66 10.95 25.49
N ALA A 216 -3.53 10.35 24.67
CA ALA A 216 -4.70 9.60 25.14
C ALA A 216 -4.30 8.41 26.02
N ASN A 217 -3.12 7.79 25.80
CA ASN A 217 -2.59 6.72 26.65
C ASN A 217 -1.92 7.21 27.95
N SER A 218 -2.02 8.52 28.25
CA SER A 218 -1.37 9.13 29.43
C SER A 218 0.16 9.07 29.43
N GLU A 219 0.76 8.98 28.24
CA GLU A 219 2.21 9.04 28.11
C GLU A 219 2.73 10.46 28.40
N HIS A 220 3.89 10.57 29.03
CA HIS A 220 4.59 11.83 29.17
C HIS A 220 5.17 12.29 27.84
N ALA A 221 5.34 13.60 27.66
CA ALA A 221 5.85 14.15 26.41
C ALA A 221 7.20 13.53 25.98
N ASP A 222 8.10 13.30 26.93
CA ASP A 222 9.38 12.63 26.67
C ASP A 222 9.22 11.20 26.15
N ALA A 223 8.22 10.47 26.65
CA ALA A 223 7.94 9.13 26.19
C ALA A 223 7.37 9.13 24.77
N ILE A 224 6.47 10.07 24.45
CA ILE A 224 5.92 10.25 23.09
C ILE A 224 7.04 10.60 22.11
N ILE A 225 7.90 11.57 22.47
CA ILE A 225 9.06 11.97 21.65
C ILE A 225 10.00 10.79 21.45
N LYS A 226 10.31 10.04 22.50
CA LYS A 226 11.18 8.86 22.42
C LYS A 226 10.60 7.80 21.49
N GLN A 227 9.30 7.47 21.61
CA GLN A 227 8.63 6.52 20.74
C GLN A 227 8.60 6.99 19.27
N PHE A 228 8.38 8.28 19.04
CA PHE A 228 8.46 8.89 17.72
C PHE A 228 9.87 8.78 17.13
N MET A 229 10.90 9.10 17.91
CA MET A 229 12.31 9.00 17.49
C MET A 229 12.72 7.55 17.23
N ASP A 230 12.23 6.60 18.01
CA ASP A 230 12.50 5.18 17.77
C ASP A 230 11.82 4.71 16.47
N GLY A 231 10.59 5.14 16.19
CA GLY A 231 9.93 4.91 14.91
C GLY A 231 10.66 5.56 13.73
N ALA A 232 11.16 6.78 13.89
CA ALA A 232 11.97 7.46 12.88
C ALA A 232 13.30 6.72 12.59
N LYS A 233 13.97 6.18 13.63
CA LYS A 233 15.16 5.34 13.45
C LYS A 233 14.87 4.06 12.68
N ASP A 234 13.73 3.40 12.95
CA ASP A 234 13.32 2.20 12.23
C ASP A 234 13.09 2.50 10.73
N MET A 235 12.63 3.71 10.39
CA MET A 235 12.42 4.15 9.01
C MET A 235 13.66 4.77 8.35
N LEU A 236 14.72 5.08 9.09
CA LEU A 236 15.90 5.78 8.59
C LEU A 236 16.61 5.01 7.48
N SER A 237 16.77 3.70 7.64
CA SER A 237 17.39 2.85 6.60
C SER A 237 16.58 2.87 5.30
N ALA A 238 15.26 2.81 5.41
CA ALA A 238 14.35 2.92 4.27
C ALA A 238 14.46 4.30 3.60
N ALA A 239 14.48 5.38 4.37
CA ALA A 239 14.62 6.75 3.85
C ALA A 239 15.94 6.94 3.10
N ILE A 240 17.05 6.41 3.62
CA ILE A 240 18.37 6.48 2.96
C ILE A 240 18.35 5.72 1.64
N VAL A 241 17.79 4.50 1.60
CA VAL A 241 17.69 3.69 0.37
C VAL A 241 16.85 4.42 -0.69
N VAL A 242 15.73 5.02 -0.28
CA VAL A 242 14.87 5.82 -1.19
C VAL A 242 15.64 7.03 -1.72
N GLY A 243 16.36 7.75 -0.84
CA GLY A 243 17.17 8.88 -1.25
C GLY A 243 18.26 8.52 -2.26
N LEU A 244 18.95 7.40 -2.03
CA LEU A 244 19.97 6.88 -2.97
C LEU A 244 19.34 6.44 -4.30
N ALA A 245 18.19 5.74 -4.25
CA ALA A 245 17.47 5.35 -5.46
C ALA A 245 17.01 6.58 -6.26
N GLY A 246 16.51 7.63 -5.58
CA GLY A 246 16.16 8.91 -6.21
C GLY A 246 17.38 9.57 -6.88
N GLY A 247 18.54 9.53 -6.23
CA GLY A 247 19.79 10.02 -6.82
C GLY A 247 20.20 9.25 -8.08
N ILE A 248 20.04 7.93 -8.09
CA ILE A 248 20.29 7.10 -9.30
C ILE A 248 19.34 7.52 -10.43
N ILE A 249 18.05 7.71 -10.14
CA ILE A 249 17.07 8.15 -11.14
C ILE A 249 17.48 9.50 -11.72
N GLN A 250 17.89 10.44 -10.86
CA GLN A 250 18.31 11.77 -11.31
C GLN A 250 19.52 11.69 -12.24
N ILE A 251 20.54 10.88 -11.91
CA ILE A 251 21.72 10.66 -12.76
C ILE A 251 21.33 10.05 -14.11
N LEU A 252 20.40 9.10 -14.13
CA LEU A 252 19.93 8.47 -15.36
C LEU A 252 19.14 9.45 -16.24
N GLN A 253 18.35 10.35 -15.62
CA GLN A 253 17.63 11.41 -16.32
C GLN A 253 18.58 12.47 -16.88
N ASP A 254 19.47 13.02 -16.05
CA ASP A 254 20.44 14.04 -16.46
C ASP A 254 21.41 13.52 -17.53
N GLY A 255 21.75 12.23 -17.48
CA GLY A 255 22.56 11.55 -18.48
C GLY A 255 21.80 11.19 -19.76
N HIS A 256 20.48 11.47 -19.87
CA HIS A 256 19.63 11.07 -20.99
C HIS A 256 19.74 9.58 -21.35
N ILE A 257 19.99 8.72 -20.32
CA ILE A 257 20.19 7.28 -20.50
C ILE A 257 18.87 6.54 -20.64
N ILE A 258 17.82 7.08 -20.01
CA ILE A 258 16.50 6.42 -19.94
C ILE A 258 15.81 6.42 -21.30
N ASP A 259 15.79 7.56 -22.00
CA ASP A 259 15.08 7.72 -23.27
C ASP A 259 15.61 6.76 -24.37
N PRO A 260 16.93 6.59 -24.58
CA PRO A 260 17.45 5.59 -25.50
C PRO A 260 17.08 4.15 -25.13
N ILE A 261 17.05 3.81 -23.83
CA ILE A 261 16.63 2.49 -23.37
C ILE A 261 15.18 2.25 -23.71
N LEU A 262 14.30 3.19 -23.37
CA LEU A 262 12.86 3.08 -23.64
C LEU A 262 12.58 3.05 -25.15
N HIS A 263 13.28 3.86 -25.94
CA HIS A 263 13.14 3.89 -27.40
C HIS A 263 13.60 2.56 -28.04
N SER A 264 14.71 2.02 -27.59
CA SER A 264 15.24 0.72 -28.08
C SER A 264 14.27 -0.42 -27.73
N LEU A 265 13.71 -0.42 -26.52
CA LEU A 265 12.71 -1.38 -26.10
C LEU A 265 11.39 -1.22 -26.89
N ALA A 266 10.97 0.01 -27.17
CA ALA A 266 9.80 0.29 -27.99
C ALA A 266 9.98 -0.20 -29.43
N SER A 267 11.16 -0.04 -30.01
CA SER A 267 11.45 -0.49 -31.39
C SER A 267 11.35 -2.02 -31.56
N LEU A 268 11.65 -2.79 -30.52
CA LEU A 268 11.51 -4.26 -30.51
C LEU A 268 10.05 -4.74 -30.57
N MET A 269 9.09 -3.85 -30.23
CA MET A 269 7.65 -4.19 -30.17
C MET A 269 6.91 -3.94 -31.50
N GLY A 270 7.47 -3.13 -32.39
CA GLY A 270 6.76 -2.64 -33.58
C GLY A 270 6.32 -3.70 -34.61
N GLU A 271 7.01 -4.82 -34.69
CA GLU A 271 6.72 -5.91 -35.62
C GLU A 271 5.98 -7.10 -35.00
N ALA A 272 5.82 -7.10 -33.66
CA ALA A 272 5.16 -8.17 -32.94
C ALA A 272 3.63 -7.94 -32.89
N GLY A 273 2.82 -9.00 -32.94
CA GLY A 273 1.39 -8.87 -32.80
C GLY A 273 1.00 -8.24 -31.45
N LYS A 274 -0.20 -7.62 -31.38
CA LYS A 274 -0.68 -6.84 -30.22
C LYS A 274 -0.48 -7.51 -28.86
N ILE A 275 -0.77 -8.81 -28.73
CA ILE A 275 -0.61 -9.54 -27.48
C ILE A 275 0.86 -9.65 -27.07
N VAL A 276 1.74 -9.91 -28.05
CA VAL A 276 3.19 -9.99 -27.78
C VAL A 276 3.72 -8.63 -27.37
N SER A 277 3.33 -7.57 -28.07
CA SER A 277 3.72 -6.19 -27.74
C SER A 277 3.28 -5.78 -26.33
N LEU A 278 2.05 -6.12 -25.94
CA LEU A 278 1.55 -5.88 -24.59
C LEU A 278 2.36 -6.69 -23.54
N GLY A 279 2.69 -7.95 -23.85
CA GLY A 279 3.53 -8.77 -22.98
C GLY A 279 4.95 -8.22 -22.82
N VAL A 280 5.56 -7.75 -23.91
CA VAL A 280 6.88 -7.09 -23.86
C VAL A 280 6.79 -5.79 -23.07
N MET A 281 5.76 -4.97 -23.28
CA MET A 281 5.52 -3.75 -22.50
C MET A 281 5.40 -4.04 -21.01
N TYR A 282 4.62 -5.07 -20.64
CA TYR A 282 4.49 -5.51 -19.26
C TYR A 282 5.84 -5.97 -18.67
N LEU A 283 6.63 -6.74 -19.44
CA LEU A 283 7.96 -7.17 -19.02
C LEU A 283 8.90 -5.96 -18.81
N ILE A 284 8.87 -5.00 -19.72
CA ILE A 284 9.65 -3.75 -19.60
C ILE A 284 9.27 -3.02 -18.31
N GLN A 285 7.99 -2.84 -18.05
CA GLN A 285 7.52 -2.18 -16.83
C GLN A 285 7.94 -2.94 -15.56
N THR A 286 7.95 -4.27 -15.63
CA THR A 286 8.43 -5.15 -14.56
C THR A 286 9.93 -4.98 -14.31
N LEU A 287 10.74 -4.89 -15.36
CA LEU A 287 12.20 -4.71 -15.26
C LEU A 287 12.57 -3.29 -14.80
N ILE A 288 11.91 -2.26 -15.32
CA ILE A 288 12.15 -0.87 -14.88
C ILE A 288 11.86 -0.73 -13.39
N ASN A 289 10.86 -1.44 -12.88
CA ASN A 289 10.51 -1.38 -11.47
C ASN A 289 11.58 -1.92 -10.52
N LEU A 290 12.47 -2.79 -11.00
CA LEU A 290 13.62 -3.23 -10.21
C LEU A 290 14.60 -2.08 -9.93
N ILE A 291 14.62 -1.07 -10.80
CA ILE A 291 15.48 0.11 -10.69
C ILE A 291 14.72 1.23 -10.00
N ILE A 292 13.47 1.49 -10.42
CA ILE A 292 12.61 2.59 -9.96
C ILE A 292 11.37 2.03 -9.27
N PRO A 293 11.45 1.69 -7.96
CA PRO A 293 10.34 1.07 -7.23
C PRO A 293 9.27 2.08 -6.76
N SER A 294 9.20 3.24 -7.37
CA SER A 294 8.23 4.28 -7.08
C SER A 294 7.19 4.36 -8.19
N GLY A 295 5.95 3.99 -7.88
CA GLY A 295 4.86 3.98 -8.85
C GLY A 295 4.66 5.34 -9.51
N SER A 296 4.54 6.42 -8.75
CA SER A 296 4.34 7.77 -9.31
C SER A 296 5.52 8.25 -10.17
N ALA A 297 6.76 8.07 -9.71
CA ALA A 297 7.95 8.44 -10.47
C ALA A 297 8.08 7.61 -11.75
N LYS A 298 7.82 6.30 -11.67
CA LYS A 298 7.82 5.41 -12.83
C LYS A 298 6.71 5.79 -13.83
N ALA A 299 5.51 6.12 -13.36
CA ALA A 299 4.44 6.61 -14.24
C ALA A 299 4.86 7.88 -14.97
N ALA A 300 5.39 8.86 -14.25
CA ALA A 300 5.86 10.12 -14.83
C ALA A 300 6.94 9.93 -15.88
N LEU A 301 7.79 8.92 -15.71
CA LEU A 301 8.87 8.61 -16.63
C LEU A 301 8.40 7.81 -17.85
N THR A 302 7.55 6.80 -17.64
CA THR A 302 7.25 5.81 -18.69
C THR A 302 5.97 6.12 -19.47
N MET A 303 4.93 6.69 -18.84
CA MET A 303 3.65 6.91 -19.50
C MET A 303 3.70 7.91 -20.65
N PRO A 304 4.44 9.04 -20.59
CA PRO A 304 4.56 9.97 -21.72
C PRO A 304 5.15 9.34 -22.99
N ILE A 305 5.89 8.25 -22.86
CA ILE A 305 6.48 7.49 -23.97
C ILE A 305 5.59 6.31 -24.35
N MET A 306 5.16 5.52 -23.36
CA MET A 306 4.45 4.26 -23.60
C MET A 306 3.00 4.46 -24.05
N ALA A 307 2.32 5.55 -23.62
CA ALA A 307 0.95 5.80 -24.02
C ALA A 307 0.85 6.19 -25.51
N PRO A 308 1.60 7.18 -26.04
CA PRO A 308 1.61 7.45 -27.48
C PRO A 308 2.12 6.26 -28.30
N PHE A 309 3.09 5.51 -27.78
CA PHE A 309 3.57 4.32 -28.46
C PHE A 309 2.50 3.23 -28.58
N SER A 310 1.65 3.06 -27.56
CA SER A 310 0.54 2.10 -27.62
C SER A 310 -0.44 2.43 -28.77
N ASP A 311 -0.69 3.72 -29.06
CA ASP A 311 -1.53 4.15 -30.17
C ASP A 311 -0.93 3.72 -31.53
N VAL A 312 0.41 3.83 -31.67
CA VAL A 312 1.11 3.44 -32.90
C VAL A 312 0.97 1.95 -33.20
N ILE A 313 1.02 1.10 -32.15
CA ILE A 313 0.90 -0.35 -32.31
C ILE A 313 -0.56 -0.86 -32.19
N GLY A 314 -1.52 0.07 -32.07
CA GLY A 314 -2.95 -0.22 -32.00
C GLY A 314 -3.38 -0.93 -30.71
N LEU A 315 -2.70 -0.66 -29.59
CA LEU A 315 -3.10 -1.05 -28.23
C LEU A 315 -3.85 0.11 -27.57
N SER A 316 -4.76 -0.21 -26.65
CA SER A 316 -5.39 0.82 -25.84
C SER A 316 -4.41 1.41 -24.83
N ARG A 317 -4.46 2.71 -24.60
CA ARG A 317 -3.70 3.37 -23.53
C ARG A 317 -4.03 2.80 -22.16
N GLN A 318 -5.26 2.33 -21.97
CA GLN A 318 -5.74 1.71 -20.74
C GLN A 318 -5.04 0.35 -20.46
N ALA A 319 -4.83 -0.47 -21.51
CA ALA A 319 -4.06 -1.71 -21.40
C ALA A 319 -2.60 -1.42 -21.01
N THR A 320 -2.04 -0.34 -21.54
CA THR A 320 -0.70 0.14 -21.17
C THR A 320 -0.62 0.57 -19.70
N VAL A 321 -1.61 1.31 -19.21
CA VAL A 321 -1.70 1.68 -17.78
C VAL A 321 -1.83 0.43 -16.90
N MET A 322 -2.57 -0.60 -17.33
CA MET A 322 -2.64 -1.86 -16.58
C MET A 322 -1.32 -2.62 -16.58
N ALA A 323 -0.63 -2.68 -17.72
CA ALA A 323 0.68 -3.31 -17.81
C ALA A 323 1.71 -2.63 -16.90
N TYR A 324 1.70 -1.29 -16.89
CA TYR A 324 2.49 -0.49 -15.96
C TYR A 324 2.18 -0.88 -14.51
N GLN A 325 0.90 -0.91 -14.13
CA GLN A 325 0.49 -1.10 -12.76
C GLN A 325 0.81 -2.51 -12.23
N PHE A 326 0.57 -3.55 -13.01
CA PHE A 326 0.92 -4.92 -12.63
C PHE A 326 2.44 -5.08 -12.53
N GLY A 327 3.21 -4.54 -13.48
CA GLY A 327 4.67 -4.55 -13.43
C GLY A 327 5.24 -3.82 -12.22
N ASP A 328 4.57 -2.74 -11.77
CA ASP A 328 4.95 -2.00 -10.58
C ASP A 328 4.63 -2.78 -9.30
N GLY A 329 3.38 -3.14 -9.13
CA GLY A 329 2.91 -3.67 -7.87
C GLY A 329 3.49 -5.04 -7.51
N PHE A 330 3.68 -5.93 -8.49
CA PHE A 330 4.20 -7.26 -8.20
C PHE A 330 5.69 -7.26 -7.86
N THR A 331 6.51 -6.53 -8.59
CA THR A 331 7.94 -6.52 -8.34
C THR A 331 8.35 -5.73 -7.11
N ASN A 332 7.56 -4.77 -6.67
CA ASN A 332 7.77 -4.09 -5.39
C ASN A 332 7.79 -5.05 -4.18
N MET A 333 7.13 -6.22 -4.30
CA MET A 333 7.12 -7.23 -3.24
C MET A 333 8.43 -8.02 -3.10
N ILE A 334 9.38 -7.86 -4.01
CA ILE A 334 10.66 -8.60 -3.97
C ILE A 334 11.88 -7.71 -4.18
N THR A 335 11.73 -6.54 -4.80
CA THR A 335 12.89 -5.71 -5.14
C THR A 335 13.56 -5.11 -3.89
N PRO A 336 14.90 -5.22 -3.77
CA PRO A 336 15.62 -4.69 -2.62
C PRO A 336 15.65 -3.16 -2.57
N THR A 337 15.38 -2.50 -3.69
CA THR A 337 15.28 -1.03 -3.77
C THR A 337 13.96 -0.50 -3.20
N SER A 338 12.97 -1.38 -2.94
CA SER A 338 11.71 -1.01 -2.28
C SER A 338 11.93 -0.77 -0.79
N ALA A 339 11.95 0.50 -0.39
CA ALA A 339 12.09 0.91 1.00
C ALA A 339 10.99 0.32 1.90
N VAL A 340 9.77 0.21 1.37
CA VAL A 340 8.63 -0.35 2.11
C VAL A 340 8.85 -1.84 2.39
N LEU A 341 9.38 -2.60 1.41
CA LEU A 341 9.75 -4.00 1.61
C LEU A 341 10.84 -4.12 2.68
N MET A 342 11.93 -3.37 2.52
CA MET A 342 13.06 -3.47 3.45
C MET A 342 12.68 -3.06 4.86
N GLY A 343 11.85 -2.02 5.01
CA GLY A 343 11.29 -1.62 6.31
C GLY A 343 10.40 -2.71 6.92
N ALA A 344 9.50 -3.29 6.14
CA ALA A 344 8.60 -4.35 6.61
C ALA A 344 9.36 -5.63 7.01
N LEU A 345 10.38 -6.02 6.22
CA LEU A 345 11.27 -7.13 6.55
C LEU A 345 12.08 -6.87 7.83
N GLY A 346 12.59 -5.63 7.99
CA GLY A 346 13.31 -5.21 9.19
C GLY A 346 12.44 -5.31 10.45
N ILE A 347 11.21 -4.78 10.40
CA ILE A 347 10.24 -4.86 11.50
C ILE A 347 9.89 -6.32 11.82
N ALA A 348 9.65 -7.13 10.79
CA ALA A 348 9.33 -8.55 10.96
C ALA A 348 10.55 -9.42 11.33
N ARG A 349 11.77 -8.85 11.24
CA ARG A 349 13.05 -9.55 11.43
C ARG A 349 13.23 -10.74 10.49
N ILE A 350 12.77 -10.58 9.23
CA ILE A 350 12.93 -11.59 8.20
C ILE A 350 14.16 -11.23 7.35
N PRO A 351 15.19 -12.10 7.28
CA PRO A 351 16.31 -11.88 6.37
C PRO A 351 15.85 -11.83 4.92
N TYR A 352 16.33 -10.85 4.15
CA TYR A 352 15.93 -10.64 2.76
C TYR A 352 16.16 -11.90 1.90
N GLU A 353 17.26 -12.63 2.10
CA GLU A 353 17.55 -13.87 1.38
C GLU A 353 16.47 -14.95 1.59
N ILE A 354 16.00 -15.11 2.83
CA ILE A 354 14.95 -16.07 3.16
C ILE A 354 13.64 -15.65 2.50
N TRP A 355 13.32 -14.35 2.52
CA TRP A 355 12.16 -13.79 1.86
C TRP A 355 12.18 -14.09 0.35
N VAL A 356 13.25 -13.75 -0.35
CA VAL A 356 13.38 -13.97 -1.79
C VAL A 356 13.27 -15.45 -2.15
N LYS A 357 13.99 -16.34 -1.42
CA LYS A 357 13.94 -17.79 -1.65
C LYS A 357 12.54 -18.38 -1.48
N TRP A 358 11.74 -17.80 -0.60
CA TRP A 358 10.37 -18.26 -0.37
C TRP A 358 9.38 -17.62 -1.35
N PHE A 359 9.47 -16.30 -1.57
CA PHE A 359 8.45 -15.53 -2.27
C PHE A 359 8.53 -15.61 -3.80
N TRP A 360 9.69 -15.90 -4.39
CA TRP A 360 9.88 -15.86 -5.86
C TRP A 360 8.88 -16.72 -6.64
N LYS A 361 8.45 -17.88 -6.12
CA LYS A 361 7.45 -18.74 -6.77
C LYS A 361 6.07 -18.09 -6.81
N ILE A 362 5.71 -17.42 -5.72
CA ILE A 362 4.46 -16.68 -5.60
C ILE A 362 4.49 -15.48 -6.54
N LEU A 363 5.62 -14.78 -6.60
CA LEU A 363 5.82 -13.68 -7.54
C LEU A 363 5.65 -14.12 -8.98
N LEU A 364 6.28 -15.24 -9.37
CA LEU A 364 6.15 -15.79 -10.72
C LEU A 364 4.68 -16.13 -11.05
N LEU A 365 3.96 -16.71 -10.11
CA LEU A 365 2.52 -16.94 -10.25
C LEU A 365 1.76 -15.63 -10.55
N PHE A 366 2.03 -14.55 -9.81
CA PHE A 366 1.38 -13.26 -10.03
C PHE A 366 1.81 -12.60 -11.34
N ILE A 367 3.06 -12.71 -11.74
CA ILE A 367 3.52 -12.21 -13.05
C ILE A 367 2.79 -12.92 -14.19
N ILE A 368 2.66 -14.26 -14.13
CA ILE A 368 1.93 -15.02 -15.14
C ILE A 368 0.43 -14.67 -15.09
N LEU A 369 -0.14 -14.60 -13.91
CA LEU A 369 -1.56 -14.22 -13.74
C LEU A 369 -1.82 -12.81 -14.27
N GLY A 370 -0.94 -11.86 -14.02
CA GLY A 370 -1.00 -10.51 -14.56
C GLY A 370 -0.97 -10.51 -16.10
N MET A 371 -0.09 -11.31 -16.71
CA MET A 371 -0.07 -11.47 -18.16
C MET A 371 -1.40 -12.04 -18.70
N VAL A 372 -1.93 -13.06 -18.05
CA VAL A 372 -3.25 -13.65 -18.42
C VAL A 372 -4.37 -12.63 -18.32
N LEU A 373 -4.36 -11.81 -17.27
CA LEU A 373 -5.35 -10.73 -17.07
C LEU A 373 -5.16 -9.54 -18.04
N LEU A 374 -4.01 -9.39 -18.67
CA LEU A 374 -3.80 -8.38 -19.71
C LEU A 374 -4.34 -8.82 -21.08
N ILE A 375 -4.37 -10.11 -21.40
CA ILE A 375 -4.83 -10.62 -22.70
C ILE A 375 -6.25 -10.15 -23.08
N PRO A 376 -7.26 -10.19 -22.20
CA PRO A 376 -8.63 -9.73 -22.52
C PRO A 376 -8.70 -8.25 -22.93
N THR A 377 -7.78 -7.39 -22.46
CA THR A 377 -7.77 -5.98 -22.83
C THR A 377 -7.43 -5.73 -24.31
N VAL A 378 -6.89 -6.75 -24.99
CA VAL A 378 -6.57 -6.71 -26.43
C VAL A 378 -7.61 -7.44 -27.26
N LEU A 379 -8.23 -8.51 -26.71
CA LEU A 379 -9.13 -9.39 -27.45
C LEU A 379 -10.58 -8.90 -27.45
N PHE A 380 -10.98 -8.19 -26.41
CA PHE A 380 -12.38 -7.79 -26.22
C PHE A 380 -12.52 -6.24 -26.12
N PRO A 381 -13.59 -5.67 -26.68
CA PRO A 381 -13.93 -4.27 -26.42
C PRO A 381 -14.44 -4.17 -24.97
N LEU A 382 -13.58 -3.72 -24.07
CA LEU A 382 -13.93 -3.52 -22.68
C LEU A 382 -14.35 -2.07 -22.44
N ASN A 383 -15.35 -1.85 -21.58
CA ASN A 383 -15.80 -0.51 -21.24
C ASN A 383 -14.66 0.31 -20.62
N GLY A 384 -14.37 1.48 -21.16
CA GLY A 384 -13.32 2.37 -20.70
C GLY A 384 -11.89 1.94 -21.06
N PHE A 385 -11.74 1.03 -22.03
CA PHE A 385 -10.45 0.55 -22.55
C PHE A 385 -10.19 0.96 -23.99
#